data_5d1bdb101e27a4bc7f8c1d6efcb53e0c
#
_entry.id   5d1bdb101e27a4bc7f8c1d6efcb53e0c
#
_cell.length_a   1.000
_cell.length_b   1.000
_cell.length_c   1.000
_cell.angle_alpha   90.00
_cell.angle_beta   90.00
_cell.angle_gamma   90.00
#
_symmetry.space_group_name_H-M   'P 1'
#
loop_
_entity.id
_entity.type
_entity.pdbx_description
1 polymer ?
#
loop_
_entity_poly.entity_id
_entity_poly.type
_entity_poly.pdbx_seq_one_letter_code
_entity_poly.pdbx_strand_id
1 'polypeptide(L)'
;MNNEIIKENGIKWGPFRLRIPFIHMKFLTGEFLQGLIIAGATALAGAPVVMALGLSFEQAVACALIASILITSGPIIFGEPLAPGWVTPALPLVIAFFISKGFFDGVYREEAFQYMAAMCIEFTLIIIFLGITGLGKVIVEKIPNALKSGIILGAALAAFYQIFFSDYERYIGDTPVAMFTILIICTITTFSEPFKRLAQKNRILKIIGSLGLLPGFIVATLIGYSIGEISFDIQPGIIFPPINEVYNLTSPFSIGFPPMAFYFEVLPLVIIGYLLLFGDFVTGIEILKDGQKSRPDEPINIDINRAHNSVGIRNLLGAIVNPFFPTQGALWTGVHVVIVERWKQGNDVMKSIFDGIGSYYVMGIPLLFFALPFITFMKPLMILALGVTLVLTGLACSYVAMSLVKRNSEIAISIVTALFVAFGEYNGVAAPWIGILVGLIMSLLL
;
A
#
# COMPACT_ATOMS: atom_id res chain seq x y z
N MET A 1 -33.67 -21.38 1.68
CA MET A 1 -32.31 -21.25 1.16
C MET A 1 -31.43 -22.11 2.03
N ASN A 2 -30.94 -23.24 1.50
CA ASN A 2 -30.09 -24.17 2.24
C ASN A 2 -28.79 -23.45 2.61
N ASN A 3 -28.53 -23.31 3.89
CA ASN A 3 -27.20 -22.97 4.42
C ASN A 3 -26.27 -24.18 4.16
N GLU A 4 -25.84 -24.38 2.94
CA GLU A 4 -24.69 -25.25 2.69
C GLU A 4 -23.51 -24.59 3.37
N ILE A 5 -23.00 -25.26 4.40
CA ILE A 5 -21.79 -24.83 5.12
C ILE A 5 -20.65 -24.83 4.10
N ILE A 6 -20.24 -23.66 3.67
CA ILE A 6 -19.08 -23.46 2.79
C ILE A 6 -17.88 -24.15 3.45
N LYS A 7 -17.47 -25.27 2.90
CA LYS A 7 -16.31 -26.03 3.42
C LYS A 7 -15.02 -25.33 2.99
N GLU A 8 -14.66 -24.28 3.70
CA GLU A 8 -13.41 -23.56 3.44
C GLU A 8 -12.20 -24.42 3.78
N ASN A 9 -11.18 -24.42 2.89
CA ASN A 9 -9.90 -25.07 3.11
C ASN A 9 -9.07 -24.35 4.19
N GLY A 10 -8.31 -25.12 4.98
CA GLY A 10 -7.43 -24.60 6.05
C GLY A 10 -7.92 -24.94 7.46
N ILE A 11 -7.09 -24.65 8.45
CA ILE A 11 -7.33 -24.93 9.88
C ILE A 11 -8.01 -23.74 10.52
N LYS A 12 -9.22 -23.93 11.05
CA LYS A 12 -9.99 -22.86 11.73
C LYS A 12 -9.38 -22.56 13.11
N TRP A 13 -9.18 -21.26 13.42
CA TRP A 13 -8.82 -20.80 14.74
C TRP A 13 -9.57 -19.49 15.05
N GLY A 14 -10.49 -19.54 16.01
CA GLY A 14 -11.41 -18.42 16.26
C GLY A 14 -12.21 -18.01 15.00
N PRO A 15 -12.27 -16.72 14.68
CA PRO A 15 -12.88 -16.22 13.45
C PRO A 15 -12.01 -16.39 12.21
N PHE A 16 -10.74 -16.75 12.40
CA PHE A 16 -9.71 -16.81 11.38
C PHE A 16 -9.49 -18.22 10.83
N ARG A 17 -8.63 -18.31 9.80
CA ARG A 17 -8.29 -19.59 9.17
C ARG A 17 -6.83 -19.61 8.72
N LEU A 18 -6.08 -20.55 9.30
CA LEU A 18 -4.69 -20.80 8.92
C LEU A 18 -4.63 -21.61 7.64
N ARG A 19 -3.91 -21.11 6.65
CA ARG A 19 -3.63 -21.81 5.38
C ARG A 19 -2.13 -21.99 5.21
N ILE A 20 -1.68 -23.22 5.32
CA ILE A 20 -0.26 -23.55 5.18
C ILE A 20 0.09 -23.64 3.69
N PRO A 21 1.14 -22.92 3.22
CA PRO A 21 1.64 -23.02 1.86
C PRO A 21 1.96 -24.47 1.48
N PHE A 22 1.74 -24.84 0.22
CA PHE A 22 1.90 -26.16 -0.37
C PHE A 22 0.94 -27.25 0.15
N ILE A 23 0.32 -27.07 1.32
CA ILE A 23 -0.69 -27.99 1.89
C ILE A 23 -2.10 -27.50 1.54
N HIS A 24 -2.41 -26.26 1.89
CA HIS A 24 -3.72 -25.65 1.70
C HIS A 24 -3.77 -24.66 0.54
N MET A 25 -2.62 -24.26 0.03
CA MET A 25 -2.44 -23.39 -1.14
C MET A 25 -1.47 -24.09 -2.10
N LYS A 26 -1.89 -24.24 -3.37
CA LYS A 26 -1.04 -24.84 -4.41
C LYS A 26 -0.12 -23.79 -5.00
N PHE A 27 1.06 -24.23 -5.42
CA PHE A 27 2.01 -23.40 -6.12
C PHE A 27 1.60 -23.18 -7.58
N LEU A 28 1.55 -21.93 -8.01
CA LEU A 28 1.26 -21.50 -9.37
C LEU A 28 2.45 -20.70 -9.91
N THR A 29 3.19 -21.25 -10.86
CA THR A 29 4.43 -20.65 -11.38
C THR A 29 4.21 -19.25 -11.95
N GLY A 30 3.10 -19.00 -12.64
CA GLY A 30 2.81 -17.70 -13.26
C GLY A 30 2.63 -16.59 -12.22
N GLU A 31 1.88 -16.86 -11.18
CA GLU A 31 1.64 -15.93 -10.05
C GLU A 31 2.92 -15.74 -9.22
N PHE A 32 3.66 -16.82 -8.99
CA PHE A 32 4.94 -16.77 -8.28
C PHE A 32 5.95 -15.87 -8.99
N LEU A 33 6.16 -16.04 -10.30
CA LEU A 33 7.10 -15.20 -11.06
C LEU A 33 6.68 -13.73 -11.09
N GLN A 34 5.38 -13.46 -11.23
CA GLN A 34 4.87 -12.09 -11.13
C GLN A 34 5.10 -11.52 -9.74
N GLY A 35 4.80 -12.28 -8.70
CA GLY A 35 5.03 -11.88 -7.31
C GLY A 35 6.50 -11.63 -7.02
N LEU A 36 7.38 -12.51 -7.47
CA LEU A 36 8.82 -12.39 -7.28
C LEU A 36 9.37 -11.07 -7.87
N ILE A 37 8.96 -10.71 -9.07
CA ILE A 37 9.48 -9.53 -9.77
C ILE A 37 8.79 -8.26 -9.27
N ILE A 38 7.45 -8.24 -9.26
CA ILE A 38 6.69 -7.00 -8.98
C ILE A 38 6.62 -6.73 -7.48
N ALA A 39 6.20 -7.71 -6.69
CA ALA A 39 6.06 -7.51 -5.25
C ALA A 39 7.41 -7.42 -4.53
N GLY A 40 8.43 -8.12 -5.02
CA GLY A 40 9.80 -7.99 -4.52
C GLY A 40 10.35 -6.57 -4.73
N ALA A 41 10.17 -6.00 -5.93
CA ALA A 41 10.58 -4.63 -6.23
C ALA A 41 9.83 -3.60 -5.37
N THR A 42 8.51 -3.73 -5.26
CA THR A 42 7.68 -2.76 -4.53
C THR A 42 7.78 -2.91 -3.01
N ALA A 43 8.15 -4.08 -2.49
CA ALA A 43 8.39 -4.27 -1.06
C ALA A 43 9.54 -3.40 -0.53
N LEU A 44 10.56 -3.13 -1.37
CA LEU A 44 11.66 -2.22 -1.04
C LEU A 44 11.36 -0.74 -1.30
N ALA A 45 10.21 -0.39 -1.88
CA ALA A 45 9.87 1.00 -2.19
C ALA A 45 9.77 1.89 -0.93
N GLY A 46 9.52 1.32 0.25
CA GLY A 46 9.54 2.05 1.52
C GLY A 46 10.94 2.28 2.10
N ALA A 47 11.97 1.57 1.61
CA ALA A 47 13.32 1.68 2.14
C ALA A 47 13.88 3.12 2.09
N PRO A 48 13.70 3.91 1.02
CA PRO A 48 14.13 5.30 0.99
C PRO A 48 13.53 6.18 2.09
N VAL A 49 12.30 5.90 2.52
CA VAL A 49 11.64 6.65 3.59
C VAL A 49 12.32 6.38 4.93
N VAL A 50 12.48 5.10 5.30
CA VAL A 50 13.10 4.75 6.58
C VAL A 50 14.60 5.10 6.61
N MET A 51 15.29 5.07 5.45
CA MET A 51 16.68 5.56 5.34
C MET A 51 16.74 7.08 5.57
N ALA A 52 15.79 7.85 5.05
CA ALA A 52 15.69 9.28 5.32
C ALA A 52 15.43 9.59 6.80
N LEU A 53 14.77 8.66 7.51
CA LEU A 53 14.58 8.74 8.97
C LEU A 53 15.81 8.24 9.77
N GLY A 54 16.94 7.95 9.11
CA GLY A 54 18.22 7.65 9.78
C GLY A 54 18.54 6.16 9.95
N LEU A 55 17.87 5.26 9.22
CA LEU A 55 18.27 3.85 9.17
C LEU A 55 19.29 3.58 8.05
N SER A 56 20.15 2.57 8.23
CA SER A 56 21.03 2.10 7.17
C SER A 56 20.24 1.34 6.08
N PHE A 57 20.89 1.07 4.94
CA PHE A 57 20.29 0.28 3.88
C PHE A 57 19.91 -1.14 4.34
N GLU A 58 20.79 -1.80 5.09
CA GLU A 58 20.57 -3.14 5.63
C GLU A 58 19.40 -3.16 6.62
N GLN A 59 19.30 -2.14 7.46
CA GLN A 59 18.18 -1.93 8.38
C GLN A 59 16.88 -1.66 7.62
N ALA A 60 16.92 -0.90 6.52
CA ALA A 60 15.75 -0.69 5.66
C ALA A 60 15.28 -1.98 4.99
N VAL A 61 16.21 -2.87 4.59
CA VAL A 61 15.88 -4.22 4.10
C VAL A 61 15.21 -5.05 5.19
N ALA A 62 15.69 -4.96 6.44
CA ALA A 62 15.05 -5.63 7.57
C ALA A 62 13.63 -5.10 7.84
N CYS A 63 13.40 -3.78 7.76
CA CYS A 63 12.07 -3.18 7.84
C CYS A 63 11.14 -3.74 6.74
N ALA A 64 11.63 -3.81 5.50
CA ALA A 64 10.86 -4.36 4.38
C ALA A 64 10.53 -5.84 4.56
N LEU A 65 11.45 -6.64 5.11
CA LEU A 65 11.21 -8.05 5.45
C LEU A 65 10.11 -8.18 6.53
N ILE A 66 10.20 -7.42 7.62
CA ILE A 66 9.20 -7.43 8.70
C ILE A 66 7.82 -7.04 8.14
N ALA A 67 7.74 -5.95 7.38
CA ALA A 67 6.50 -5.50 6.76
C ALA A 67 5.92 -6.56 5.81
N SER A 68 6.77 -7.23 5.01
CA SER A 68 6.35 -8.30 4.09
C SER A 68 5.83 -9.54 4.82
N ILE A 69 6.46 -9.95 5.92
CA ILE A 69 5.98 -11.06 6.75
C ILE A 69 4.60 -10.75 7.33
N LEU A 70 4.43 -9.54 7.87
CA LEU A 70 3.15 -9.11 8.43
C LEU A 70 2.05 -9.00 7.36
N ILE A 71 2.34 -8.45 6.18
CA ILE A 71 1.39 -8.38 5.05
C ILE A 71 0.97 -9.79 4.63
N THR A 72 1.94 -10.68 4.40
CA THR A 72 1.68 -12.03 3.92
C THR A 72 0.94 -12.89 4.94
N SER A 73 0.97 -12.53 6.21
CA SER A 73 0.18 -13.21 7.25
C SER A 73 -1.34 -13.09 7.04
N GLY A 74 -1.82 -12.06 6.33
CA GLY A 74 -3.25 -11.87 6.02
C GLY A 74 -3.90 -13.11 5.39
N PRO A 75 -3.48 -13.56 4.20
CA PRO A 75 -4.03 -14.76 3.58
C PRO A 75 -3.62 -16.07 4.29
N ILE A 76 -2.43 -16.12 4.93
CA ILE A 76 -1.93 -17.35 5.58
C ILE A 76 -2.57 -17.57 6.94
N ILE A 77 -2.38 -16.62 7.86
CA ILE A 77 -2.75 -16.79 9.28
C ILE A 77 -4.20 -16.44 9.50
N PHE A 78 -4.67 -15.36 8.87
CA PHE A 78 -6.01 -14.84 9.08
C PHE A 78 -7.02 -15.33 8.04
N GLY A 79 -6.55 -15.88 6.93
CA GLY A 79 -7.38 -16.48 5.89
C GLY A 79 -8.16 -15.47 5.06
N GLU A 80 -7.61 -14.26 4.90
CA GLU A 80 -8.24 -13.21 4.10
C GLU A 80 -8.15 -13.52 2.60
N PRO A 81 -9.28 -13.41 1.87
CA PRO A 81 -9.31 -13.66 0.43
C PRO A 81 -8.91 -12.43 -0.40
N LEU A 82 -8.35 -11.43 0.22
CA LEU A 82 -7.83 -10.22 -0.41
C LEU A 82 -6.32 -10.34 -0.63
N ALA A 83 -5.84 -9.83 -1.74
CA ALA A 83 -4.41 -9.63 -1.97
C ALA A 83 -3.95 -8.43 -1.16
N PRO A 84 -3.21 -8.61 -0.04
CA PRO A 84 -2.95 -7.53 0.90
C PRO A 84 -1.92 -6.54 0.35
N GLY A 85 -1.94 -5.32 0.85
CA GLY A 85 -1.00 -4.26 0.47
C GLY A 85 -0.85 -3.21 1.55
N TRP A 86 -0.17 -2.12 1.21
CA TRP A 86 -0.11 -0.94 2.06
C TRP A 86 -1.38 -0.10 1.87
N VAL A 87 -1.68 0.78 2.83
CA VAL A 87 -2.63 1.88 2.61
C VAL A 87 -1.89 2.98 1.83
N THR A 88 -1.49 2.63 0.60
CA THR A 88 -0.59 3.44 -0.24
C THR A 88 -1.03 4.89 -0.38
N PRO A 89 -2.34 5.22 -0.52
CA PRO A 89 -2.76 6.62 -0.62
C PRO A 89 -2.47 7.48 0.61
N ALA A 90 -2.25 6.88 1.78
CA ALA A 90 -1.89 7.62 2.99
C ALA A 90 -0.38 7.97 3.04
N LEU A 91 0.45 7.24 2.32
CA LEU A 91 1.91 7.40 2.37
C LEU A 91 2.39 8.82 2.04
N PRO A 92 1.90 9.51 1.00
CA PRO A 92 2.32 10.89 0.70
C PRO A 92 2.06 11.86 1.84
N LEU A 93 0.93 11.73 2.52
CA LEU A 93 0.58 12.59 3.67
C LEU A 93 1.48 12.32 4.86
N VAL A 94 1.83 11.05 5.10
CA VAL A 94 2.78 10.66 6.14
C VAL A 94 4.17 11.22 5.84
N ILE A 95 4.64 11.11 4.60
CA ILE A 95 5.93 11.68 4.19
C ILE A 95 5.93 13.19 4.34
N ALA A 96 4.88 13.89 3.88
CA ALA A 96 4.75 15.34 4.04
C ALA A 96 4.79 15.77 5.51
N PHE A 97 4.14 15.02 6.41
CA PHE A 97 4.20 15.24 7.84
C PHE A 97 5.64 15.14 8.38
N PHE A 98 6.39 14.10 8.01
CA PHE A 98 7.78 13.94 8.46
C PHE A 98 8.71 14.99 7.89
N ILE A 99 8.51 15.43 6.64
CA ILE A 99 9.24 16.55 6.04
C ILE A 99 8.96 17.85 6.82
N SER A 100 7.69 18.15 7.11
CA SER A 100 7.30 19.36 7.85
C SER A 100 7.88 19.42 9.27
N LYS A 101 8.17 18.24 9.86
CA LYS A 101 8.85 18.12 11.16
C LYS A 101 10.38 18.17 11.06
N GLY A 102 10.95 18.17 9.86
CA GLY A 102 12.39 18.17 9.64
C GLY A 102 13.07 16.84 9.97
N PHE A 103 12.36 15.71 9.87
CA PHE A 103 12.90 14.40 10.28
C PHE A 103 13.68 13.67 9.19
N PHE A 104 13.72 14.18 7.97
CA PHE A 104 14.35 13.49 6.83
C PHE A 104 15.87 13.68 6.74
N ASP A 105 16.51 14.20 7.80
CA ASP A 105 17.97 14.27 7.95
C ASP A 105 18.55 13.17 8.85
N GLY A 106 17.67 12.35 9.47
CA GLY A 106 18.04 11.27 10.37
C GLY A 106 18.48 11.72 11.77
N VAL A 107 18.54 13.01 12.05
CA VAL A 107 18.96 13.55 13.36
C VAL A 107 17.96 13.19 14.47
N TYR A 108 16.68 13.24 14.15
CA TYR A 108 15.58 12.99 15.09
C TYR A 108 14.97 11.59 14.92
N ARG A 109 15.80 10.58 14.64
CA ARG A 109 15.31 9.21 14.37
C ARG A 109 14.37 8.66 15.44
N GLU A 110 14.75 8.75 16.72
CA GLU A 110 13.93 8.20 17.81
C GLU A 110 12.57 8.85 17.87
N GLU A 111 12.50 10.18 17.80
CA GLU A 111 11.24 10.93 17.79
C GLU A 111 10.39 10.58 16.56
N ALA A 112 11.00 10.46 15.38
CA ALA A 112 10.31 10.05 14.16
C ALA A 112 9.67 8.67 14.31
N PHE A 113 10.38 7.69 14.85
CA PHE A 113 9.81 6.36 15.09
C PHE A 113 8.81 6.32 16.24
N GLN A 114 8.90 7.22 17.22
CA GLN A 114 7.81 7.42 18.20
C GLN A 114 6.54 7.95 17.52
N TYR A 115 6.61 8.91 16.60
CA TYR A 115 5.45 9.33 15.80
C TYR A 115 4.89 8.20 14.94
N MET A 116 5.75 7.39 14.31
CA MET A 116 5.32 6.19 13.57
C MET A 116 4.61 5.19 14.49
N ALA A 117 5.12 4.98 15.71
CA ALA A 117 4.50 4.11 16.70
C ALA A 117 3.12 4.65 17.14
N ALA A 118 3.00 5.95 17.38
CA ALA A 118 1.72 6.59 17.70
C ALA A 118 0.69 6.34 16.60
N MET A 119 1.05 6.58 15.33
CA MET A 119 0.18 6.31 14.18
C MET A 119 -0.27 4.84 14.12
N CYS A 120 0.68 3.90 14.26
CA CYS A 120 0.36 2.47 14.21
C CYS A 120 -0.52 2.01 15.37
N ILE A 121 -0.28 2.50 16.59
CA ILE A 121 -1.07 2.16 17.78
C ILE A 121 -2.49 2.69 17.64
N GLU A 122 -2.67 3.98 17.32
CA GLU A 122 -4.00 4.56 17.14
C GLU A 122 -4.77 3.91 16.00
N PHE A 123 -4.11 3.68 14.87
CA PHE A 123 -4.72 3.00 13.73
C PHE A 123 -5.20 1.60 14.13
N THR A 124 -4.38 0.85 14.87
CA THR A 124 -4.75 -0.45 15.44
C THR A 124 -5.99 -0.35 16.33
N LEU A 125 -6.00 0.60 17.27
CA LEU A 125 -7.11 0.76 18.21
C LEU A 125 -8.42 1.08 17.48
N ILE A 126 -8.37 2.00 16.51
CA ILE A 126 -9.54 2.37 15.70
C ILE A 126 -10.04 1.18 14.88
N ILE A 127 -9.16 0.48 14.18
CA ILE A 127 -9.54 -0.65 13.31
C ILE A 127 -10.11 -1.80 14.13
N ILE A 128 -9.46 -2.19 15.23
CA ILE A 128 -9.94 -3.29 16.08
C ILE A 128 -11.29 -2.92 16.71
N PHE A 129 -11.42 -1.69 17.25
CA PHE A 129 -12.69 -1.22 17.79
C PHE A 129 -13.82 -1.28 16.76
N LEU A 130 -13.58 -0.78 15.55
CA LEU A 130 -14.56 -0.77 14.47
C LEU A 130 -14.84 -2.18 13.92
N GLY A 131 -13.84 -3.05 13.92
CA GLY A 131 -13.98 -4.46 13.52
C GLY A 131 -14.83 -5.27 14.53
N ILE A 132 -14.61 -5.06 15.83
CA ILE A 132 -15.37 -5.77 16.88
C ILE A 132 -16.81 -5.25 16.97
N THR A 133 -16.99 -3.94 16.88
CA THR A 133 -18.33 -3.31 17.03
C THR A 133 -19.16 -3.35 15.75
N GLY A 134 -18.53 -3.56 14.59
CA GLY A 134 -19.19 -3.45 13.27
C GLY A 134 -19.55 -2.02 12.87
N LEU A 135 -19.10 -1.01 13.60
CA LEU A 135 -19.43 0.40 13.37
C LEU A 135 -18.70 1.00 12.17
N GLY A 136 -17.64 0.38 11.67
CA GLY A 136 -16.83 0.91 10.58
C GLY A 136 -17.66 1.28 9.34
N LYS A 137 -18.53 0.38 8.91
CA LYS A 137 -19.45 0.63 7.79
C LYS A 137 -20.36 1.82 8.05
N VAL A 138 -20.97 1.89 9.23
CA VAL A 138 -21.93 2.94 9.59
C VAL A 138 -21.27 4.32 9.61
N ILE A 139 -20.05 4.42 10.15
CA ILE A 139 -19.30 5.68 10.21
C ILE A 139 -18.98 6.17 8.80
N VAL A 140 -18.41 5.29 7.96
CA VAL A 140 -17.99 5.68 6.62
C VAL A 140 -19.19 6.03 5.72
N GLU A 141 -20.32 5.36 5.87
CA GLU A 141 -21.55 5.70 5.12
C GLU A 141 -22.10 7.09 5.47
N LYS A 142 -21.90 7.56 6.70
CA LYS A 142 -22.37 8.89 7.16
C LYS A 142 -21.47 10.05 6.74
N ILE A 143 -20.22 9.80 6.38
CA ILE A 143 -19.31 10.87 5.94
C ILE A 143 -19.76 11.36 4.55
N PRO A 144 -19.92 12.70 4.34
CA PRO A 144 -20.29 13.24 3.04
C PRO A 144 -19.32 12.85 1.92
N ASN A 145 -19.84 12.52 0.76
CA ASN A 145 -19.00 12.10 -0.39
C ASN A 145 -18.03 13.22 -0.81
N ALA A 146 -18.43 14.48 -0.70
CA ALA A 146 -17.57 15.63 -0.98
C ALA A 146 -16.34 15.67 -0.05
N LEU A 147 -16.53 15.38 1.25
CA LEU A 147 -15.43 15.33 2.21
C LEU A 147 -14.52 14.12 1.94
N LYS A 148 -15.07 12.92 1.69
CA LYS A 148 -14.27 11.73 1.31
C LYS A 148 -13.45 12.01 0.05
N SER A 149 -14.09 12.57 -0.97
CA SER A 149 -13.45 12.98 -2.23
C SER A 149 -12.30 13.94 -1.97
N GLY A 150 -12.53 14.99 -1.16
CA GLY A 150 -11.51 15.97 -0.81
C GLY A 150 -10.30 15.39 -0.09
N ILE A 151 -10.52 14.45 0.83
CA ILE A 151 -9.45 13.74 1.54
C ILE A 151 -8.61 12.90 0.56
N ILE A 152 -9.27 12.12 -0.29
CA ILE A 152 -8.59 11.25 -1.28
C ILE A 152 -7.83 12.11 -2.31
N LEU A 153 -8.44 13.18 -2.78
CA LEU A 153 -7.79 14.11 -3.70
C LEU A 153 -6.61 14.86 -3.04
N GLY A 154 -6.72 15.19 -1.75
CA GLY A 154 -5.64 15.79 -0.98
C GLY A 154 -4.40 14.89 -0.90
N ALA A 155 -4.60 13.58 -0.69
CA ALA A 155 -3.52 12.61 -0.74
C ALA A 155 -2.85 12.54 -2.13
N ALA A 156 -3.63 12.64 -3.21
CA ALA A 156 -3.10 12.70 -4.57
C ALA A 156 -2.27 13.97 -4.82
N LEU A 157 -2.77 15.13 -4.40
CA LEU A 157 -2.06 16.40 -4.53
C LEU A 157 -0.76 16.42 -3.72
N ALA A 158 -0.76 15.87 -2.50
CA ALA A 158 0.43 15.74 -1.69
C ALA A 158 1.49 14.88 -2.39
N ALA A 159 1.09 13.76 -3.02
CA ALA A 159 2.00 12.90 -3.79
C ALA A 159 2.65 13.63 -4.97
N PHE A 160 1.86 14.34 -5.76
CA PHE A 160 2.38 15.10 -6.90
C PHE A 160 3.30 16.26 -6.46
N TYR A 161 2.88 17.00 -5.43
CA TYR A 161 3.67 18.10 -4.91
C TYR A 161 5.02 17.62 -4.38
N GLN A 162 5.05 16.50 -3.68
CA GLN A 162 6.27 15.94 -3.15
C GLN A 162 7.27 15.60 -4.25
N ILE A 163 6.84 14.88 -5.30
CA ILE A 163 7.74 14.38 -6.33
C ILE A 163 8.21 15.50 -7.26
N PHE A 164 7.30 16.40 -7.66
CA PHE A 164 7.60 17.38 -8.70
C PHE A 164 8.05 18.74 -8.16
N PHE A 165 7.94 19.00 -6.84
CA PHE A 165 8.26 20.30 -6.25
C PHE A 165 9.08 20.20 -4.96
N SER A 166 8.52 19.60 -3.89
CA SER A 166 9.09 19.69 -2.56
C SER A 166 10.38 18.88 -2.40
N ASP A 167 10.49 17.72 -3.04
CA ASP A 167 11.62 16.80 -2.93
C ASP A 167 12.11 16.38 -4.35
N TYR A 168 12.08 17.34 -5.28
CA TYR A 168 12.41 17.14 -6.69
C TYR A 168 13.79 16.52 -6.90
N GLU A 169 14.81 17.04 -6.22
CA GLU A 169 16.18 16.57 -6.36
C GLU A 169 16.30 15.09 -6.01
N ARG A 170 15.63 14.65 -4.97
CA ARG A 170 15.64 13.25 -4.54
C ARG A 170 14.97 12.31 -5.51
N TYR A 171 13.82 12.71 -6.08
CA TYR A 171 13.04 11.81 -6.96
C TYR A 171 13.43 11.91 -8.41
N ILE A 172 13.82 13.09 -8.87
CA ILE A 172 14.04 13.38 -10.30
C ILE A 172 15.48 13.82 -10.53
N GLY A 173 16.07 14.64 -9.66
CA GLY A 173 17.35 15.31 -9.90
C GLY A 173 18.48 14.41 -10.37
N ASP A 174 18.70 13.27 -9.68
CA ASP A 174 19.79 12.33 -10.03
C ASP A 174 19.48 11.41 -11.23
N THR A 175 18.19 11.14 -11.50
CA THR A 175 17.75 10.16 -12.52
C THR A 175 16.57 10.66 -13.36
N PRO A 176 16.65 11.87 -13.97
CA PRO A 176 15.50 12.49 -14.63
C PRO A 176 14.97 11.68 -15.81
N VAL A 177 15.84 11.19 -16.69
CA VAL A 177 15.41 10.45 -17.88
C VAL A 177 14.80 9.10 -17.48
N ALA A 178 15.40 8.38 -16.53
CA ALA A 178 14.87 7.13 -16.04
C ALA A 178 13.51 7.35 -15.34
N MET A 179 13.38 8.39 -14.48
CA MET A 179 12.13 8.69 -13.79
C MET A 179 11.02 9.07 -14.77
N PHE A 180 11.26 9.97 -15.72
CA PHE A 180 10.23 10.31 -16.71
C PHE A 180 9.87 9.13 -17.60
N THR A 181 10.83 8.29 -17.97
CA THR A 181 10.59 7.08 -18.76
C THR A 181 9.65 6.12 -18.03
N ILE A 182 9.94 5.80 -16.77
CA ILE A 182 9.10 4.87 -16.00
C ILE A 182 7.70 5.45 -15.79
N LEU A 183 7.58 6.74 -15.48
CA LEU A 183 6.29 7.41 -15.30
C LEU A 183 5.43 7.37 -16.57
N ILE A 184 6.01 7.71 -17.73
CA ILE A 184 5.29 7.70 -19.02
C ILE A 184 4.82 6.29 -19.36
N ILE A 185 5.71 5.30 -19.32
CA ILE A 185 5.36 3.92 -19.69
C ILE A 185 4.32 3.35 -18.73
N CYS A 186 4.52 3.48 -17.42
CA CYS A 186 3.59 2.96 -16.43
C CYS A 186 2.23 3.65 -16.50
N THR A 187 2.18 4.96 -16.77
CA THR A 187 0.91 5.69 -16.95
C THR A 187 0.18 5.20 -18.21
N ILE A 188 0.91 5.02 -19.34
CA ILE A 188 0.32 4.51 -20.57
C ILE A 188 -0.23 3.09 -20.38
N THR A 189 0.56 2.19 -19.80
CA THR A 189 0.15 0.78 -19.64
C THR A 189 -1.03 0.63 -18.66
N THR A 190 -1.14 1.51 -17.67
CA THR A 190 -2.17 1.44 -16.63
C THR A 190 -3.45 2.18 -17.00
N PHE A 191 -3.36 3.41 -17.55
CA PHE A 191 -4.51 4.30 -17.69
C PHE A 191 -4.94 4.58 -19.13
N SER A 192 -4.06 4.32 -20.14
CA SER A 192 -4.38 4.68 -21.53
C SER A 192 -5.45 3.79 -22.15
N GLU A 193 -6.62 4.34 -22.46
CA GLU A 193 -7.69 3.63 -23.18
C GLU A 193 -7.26 3.17 -24.58
N PRO A 194 -6.51 3.97 -25.40
CA PRO A 194 -5.98 3.49 -26.66
C PRO A 194 -5.07 2.27 -26.51
N PHE A 195 -4.18 2.27 -25.48
CA PHE A 195 -3.33 1.12 -25.19
C PHE A 195 -4.16 -0.11 -24.83
N LYS A 196 -5.15 0.01 -23.94
CA LYS A 196 -6.04 -1.09 -23.54
C LYS A 196 -6.79 -1.68 -24.74
N ARG A 197 -7.31 -0.84 -25.65
CA ARG A 197 -7.98 -1.28 -26.89
C ARG A 197 -7.03 -2.04 -27.81
N LEU A 198 -5.80 -1.56 -27.98
CA LEU A 198 -4.77 -2.24 -28.79
C LEU A 198 -4.35 -3.56 -28.13
N ALA A 199 -4.21 -3.60 -26.82
CA ALA A 199 -3.86 -4.80 -26.06
C ALA A 199 -4.92 -5.91 -26.18
N GLN A 200 -6.21 -5.57 -26.35
CA GLN A 200 -7.25 -6.56 -26.61
C GLN A 200 -7.06 -7.28 -27.96
N LYS A 201 -6.43 -6.62 -28.95
CA LYS A 201 -6.22 -7.13 -30.31
C LYS A 201 -4.84 -7.74 -30.51
N ASN A 202 -3.88 -7.45 -29.65
CA ASN A 202 -2.48 -7.86 -29.81
C ASN A 202 -1.99 -8.61 -28.56
N ARG A 203 -1.61 -9.89 -28.75
CA ARG A 203 -1.12 -10.76 -27.65
C ARG A 203 0.09 -10.20 -26.91
N ILE A 204 1.03 -9.57 -27.62
CA ILE A 204 2.24 -8.99 -27.01
C ILE A 204 1.85 -7.81 -26.11
N LEU A 205 1.03 -6.87 -26.62
CA LEU A 205 0.57 -5.74 -25.83
C LEU A 205 -0.29 -6.17 -24.64
N LYS A 206 -1.07 -7.25 -24.78
CA LYS A 206 -1.82 -7.83 -23.68
C LYS A 206 -0.89 -8.35 -22.58
N ILE A 207 0.20 -9.03 -22.96
CA ILE A 207 1.22 -9.49 -22.01
C ILE A 207 1.88 -8.28 -21.34
N ILE A 208 2.32 -7.28 -22.08
CA ILE A 208 2.93 -6.06 -21.55
C ILE A 208 1.99 -5.38 -20.53
N GLY A 209 0.72 -5.21 -20.87
CA GLY A 209 -0.26 -4.62 -19.95
C GLY A 209 -0.51 -5.46 -18.70
N SER A 210 -0.40 -6.79 -18.79
CA SER A 210 -0.58 -7.68 -17.64
C SER A 210 0.62 -7.70 -16.67
N LEU A 211 1.77 -7.20 -17.09
CA LEU A 211 2.99 -7.12 -16.27
C LEU A 211 3.04 -5.88 -15.34
N GLY A 212 1.98 -5.05 -15.31
CA GLY A 212 1.86 -3.92 -14.41
C GLY A 212 2.98 -2.88 -14.60
N LEU A 213 3.77 -2.65 -13.56
CA LEU A 213 4.86 -1.67 -13.56
C LEU A 213 6.15 -2.18 -14.25
N LEU A 214 6.28 -3.49 -14.42
CA LEU A 214 7.53 -4.12 -14.86
C LEU A 214 8.06 -3.61 -16.22
N PRO A 215 7.23 -3.38 -17.26
CA PRO A 215 7.72 -2.84 -18.53
C PRO A 215 8.38 -1.47 -18.37
N GLY A 216 7.78 -0.59 -17.55
CA GLY A 216 8.35 0.72 -17.23
C GLY A 216 9.69 0.59 -16.50
N PHE A 217 9.78 -0.30 -15.52
CA PHE A 217 11.03 -0.57 -14.81
C PHE A 217 12.13 -1.07 -15.73
N ILE A 218 11.85 -2.05 -16.58
CA ILE A 218 12.84 -2.62 -17.49
C ILE A 218 13.38 -1.53 -18.42
N VAL A 219 12.50 -0.79 -19.09
CA VAL A 219 12.91 0.23 -20.07
C VAL A 219 13.65 1.38 -19.38
N ALA A 220 13.15 1.88 -18.25
CA ALA A 220 13.81 2.95 -17.49
C ALA A 220 15.20 2.53 -16.98
N THR A 221 15.33 1.29 -16.50
CA THR A 221 16.60 0.74 -16.05
C THR A 221 17.60 0.64 -17.20
N LEU A 222 17.18 0.13 -18.35
CA LEU A 222 18.06 0.00 -19.52
C LEU A 222 18.51 1.36 -20.04
N ILE A 223 17.59 2.33 -20.15
CA ILE A 223 17.91 3.69 -20.59
C ILE A 223 18.81 4.37 -19.56
N GLY A 224 18.42 4.40 -18.28
CA GLY A 224 19.18 5.05 -17.22
C GLY A 224 20.58 4.47 -17.06
N TYR A 225 20.74 3.15 -17.19
CA TYR A 225 22.04 2.50 -17.22
C TYR A 225 22.88 2.93 -18.45
N SER A 226 22.28 2.97 -19.64
CA SER A 226 22.98 3.31 -20.87
C SER A 226 23.50 4.76 -20.93
N ILE A 227 22.85 5.68 -20.22
CA ILE A 227 23.24 7.10 -20.16
C ILE A 227 23.99 7.46 -18.85
N GLY A 228 24.21 6.49 -17.97
CA GLY A 228 24.96 6.66 -16.73
C GLY A 228 24.18 7.26 -15.54
N GLU A 229 22.84 7.41 -15.64
CA GLU A 229 22.00 7.81 -14.50
C GLU A 229 21.86 6.70 -13.45
N ILE A 230 21.94 5.43 -13.87
CA ILE A 230 21.82 4.27 -12.98
C ILE A 230 23.10 3.46 -13.07
N SER A 231 23.67 3.12 -11.92
CA SER A 231 24.79 2.20 -11.81
C SER A 231 24.47 1.08 -10.84
N PHE A 232 25.01 -0.11 -11.11
CA PHE A 232 24.78 -1.30 -10.29
C PHE A 232 26.10 -1.77 -9.68
N ASP A 233 26.08 -1.97 -8.36
CA ASP A 233 27.12 -2.67 -7.59
C ASP A 233 26.49 -3.95 -7.01
N ILE A 234 26.39 -4.99 -7.86
CA ILE A 234 25.74 -6.25 -7.51
C ILE A 234 26.72 -7.11 -6.70
N GLN A 235 26.40 -7.34 -5.44
CA GLN A 235 27.22 -8.12 -4.53
C GLN A 235 26.71 -9.56 -4.45
N PRO A 236 27.55 -10.56 -4.64
CA PRO A 236 27.17 -11.96 -4.47
C PRO A 236 27.05 -12.34 -3.00
N GLY A 237 26.17 -13.30 -2.68
CA GLY A 237 26.06 -13.86 -1.35
C GLY A 237 24.68 -13.85 -0.75
N ILE A 238 24.65 -14.16 0.55
CA ILE A 238 23.44 -14.18 1.38
C ILE A 238 23.64 -13.14 2.48
N ILE A 239 22.58 -12.40 2.78
CA ILE A 239 22.52 -11.45 3.90
C ILE A 239 21.49 -11.94 4.91
N PHE A 240 21.75 -11.69 6.18
CA PHE A 240 20.76 -11.82 7.25
C PHE A 240 20.35 -10.42 7.68
N PRO A 241 19.14 -9.97 7.30
CA PRO A 241 18.67 -8.62 7.65
C PRO A 241 18.72 -8.41 9.18
N PRO A 242 19.25 -7.27 9.67
CA PRO A 242 19.51 -7.04 11.09
C PRO A 242 18.22 -6.68 11.87
N ILE A 243 17.31 -7.65 12.04
CA ILE A 243 16.00 -7.46 12.69
C ILE A 243 16.15 -6.95 14.13
N ASN A 244 17.13 -7.46 14.88
CA ASN A 244 17.37 -7.03 16.26
C ASN A 244 17.81 -5.56 16.33
N GLU A 245 18.62 -5.10 15.38
CA GLU A 245 19.04 -3.69 15.33
C GLU A 245 17.82 -2.80 15.04
N VAL A 246 16.99 -3.19 14.05
CA VAL A 246 15.75 -2.46 13.73
C VAL A 246 14.86 -2.39 14.97
N TYR A 247 14.64 -3.51 15.65
CA TYR A 247 13.87 -3.52 16.90
C TYR A 247 14.42 -2.53 17.93
N ASN A 248 15.72 -2.54 18.15
CA ASN A 248 16.38 -1.65 19.13
C ASN A 248 16.31 -0.16 18.73
N LEU A 249 16.24 0.14 17.44
CA LEU A 249 16.24 1.50 16.90
C LEU A 249 14.85 2.09 16.68
N THR A 250 13.80 1.25 16.63
CA THR A 250 12.47 1.69 16.18
C THR A 250 11.32 1.26 17.11
N SER A 251 11.50 0.16 17.87
CA SER A 251 10.44 -0.35 18.75
C SER A 251 10.18 0.59 19.93
N PRO A 252 8.89 0.89 20.25
CA PRO A 252 8.56 1.70 21.42
C PRO A 252 9.02 1.08 22.75
N PHE A 253 9.26 -0.23 22.79
CA PHE A 253 9.87 -0.89 23.96
C PHE A 253 11.36 -0.61 24.13
N SER A 254 12.03 -0.19 23.07
CA SER A 254 13.47 0.12 23.08
C SER A 254 13.73 1.62 23.13
N ILE A 255 12.99 2.42 22.33
CA ILE A 255 13.22 3.88 22.23
C ILE A 255 12.27 4.70 23.12
N GLY A 256 11.35 4.04 23.85
CA GLY A 256 10.29 4.68 24.64
C GLY A 256 8.98 4.86 23.88
N PHE A 257 7.88 4.82 24.64
CA PHE A 257 6.56 5.02 24.07
C PHE A 257 6.32 6.49 23.71
N PRO A 258 5.50 6.76 22.67
CA PRO A 258 5.15 8.12 22.27
C PRO A 258 4.55 8.94 23.42
N PRO A 259 4.94 10.19 23.60
CA PRO A 259 4.24 11.14 24.47
C PRO A 259 2.78 11.31 24.01
N MET A 260 1.87 11.60 24.96
CA MET A 260 0.44 11.77 24.64
C MET A 260 0.17 12.84 23.58
N ALA A 261 1.00 13.88 23.52
CA ALA A 261 0.89 14.93 22.51
C ALA A 261 1.01 14.39 21.08
N PHE A 262 1.87 13.38 20.83
CA PHE A 262 2.08 12.82 19.50
C PHE A 262 0.82 12.14 18.96
N TYR A 263 0.07 11.46 19.83
CA TYR A 263 -1.22 10.86 19.44
C TYR A 263 -2.21 11.92 18.93
N PHE A 264 -2.33 13.06 19.61
CA PHE A 264 -3.20 14.14 19.16
C PHE A 264 -2.74 14.76 17.83
N GLU A 265 -1.44 14.86 17.61
CA GLU A 265 -0.90 15.40 16.36
C GLU A 265 -1.12 14.48 15.17
N VAL A 266 -1.00 13.16 15.34
CA VAL A 266 -1.13 12.21 14.23
C VAL A 266 -2.56 11.71 14.02
N LEU A 267 -3.46 11.92 14.95
CA LEU A 267 -4.85 11.44 14.86
C LEU A 267 -5.55 11.78 13.53
N PRO A 268 -5.41 12.98 12.93
CA PRO A 268 -6.01 13.25 11.61
C PRO A 268 -5.46 12.36 10.50
N LEU A 269 -4.15 12.08 10.50
CA LEU A 269 -3.55 11.18 9.51
C LEU A 269 -4.09 9.74 9.68
N VAL A 270 -4.28 9.32 10.93
CA VAL A 270 -4.84 8.00 11.27
C VAL A 270 -6.30 7.90 10.82
N ILE A 271 -7.11 8.93 11.04
CA ILE A 271 -8.50 8.99 10.56
C ILE A 271 -8.55 8.91 9.03
N ILE A 272 -7.72 9.70 8.34
CA ILE A 272 -7.60 9.65 6.88
C ILE A 272 -7.17 8.26 6.42
N GLY A 273 -6.14 7.70 7.06
CA GLY A 273 -5.67 6.34 6.79
C GLY A 273 -6.79 5.30 6.92
N TYR A 274 -7.65 5.43 7.93
CA TYR A 274 -8.80 4.54 8.08
C TYR A 274 -9.84 4.71 6.95
N LEU A 275 -10.13 5.94 6.53
CA LEU A 275 -11.06 6.18 5.42
C LEU A 275 -10.55 5.56 4.11
N LEU A 276 -9.25 5.67 3.86
CA LEU A 276 -8.59 5.08 2.70
C LEU A 276 -8.61 3.54 2.78
N LEU A 277 -8.28 2.97 3.94
CA LEU A 277 -8.36 1.53 4.18
C LEU A 277 -9.77 0.98 3.97
N PHE A 278 -10.80 1.70 4.42
CA PHE A 278 -12.19 1.28 4.21
C PHE A 278 -12.56 1.27 2.71
N GLY A 279 -12.05 2.24 1.94
CA GLY A 279 -12.16 2.25 0.48
C GLY A 279 -11.55 1.00 -0.16
N ASP A 280 -10.39 0.57 0.34
CA ASP A 280 -9.74 -0.67 -0.10
C ASP A 280 -10.59 -1.91 0.21
N PHE A 281 -11.18 -2.00 1.40
CA PHE A 281 -12.10 -3.10 1.74
C PHE A 281 -13.28 -3.17 0.77
N VAL A 282 -13.95 -2.04 0.54
CA VAL A 282 -15.09 -1.97 -0.38
C VAL A 282 -14.68 -2.40 -1.79
N THR A 283 -13.58 -1.86 -2.30
CA THR A 283 -13.05 -2.16 -3.63
C THR A 283 -12.71 -3.65 -3.77
N GLY A 284 -11.96 -4.20 -2.83
CA GLY A 284 -11.55 -5.60 -2.87
C GLY A 284 -12.74 -6.57 -2.80
N ILE A 285 -13.73 -6.25 -1.97
CA ILE A 285 -14.95 -7.05 -1.84
C ILE A 285 -15.77 -7.02 -3.12
N GLU A 286 -15.94 -5.88 -3.77
CA GLU A 286 -16.71 -5.77 -5.02
C GLU A 286 -16.01 -6.51 -6.17
N ILE A 287 -14.68 -6.45 -6.26
CA ILE A 287 -13.89 -7.23 -7.22
C ILE A 287 -14.11 -8.74 -6.99
N LEU A 288 -14.06 -9.20 -5.73
CA LEU A 288 -14.32 -10.60 -5.39
C LEU A 288 -15.74 -11.03 -5.73
N LYS A 289 -16.75 -10.24 -5.40
CA LYS A 289 -18.15 -10.53 -5.72
C LYS A 289 -18.39 -10.63 -7.22
N ASP A 290 -17.74 -9.76 -8.00
CA ASP A 290 -17.81 -9.87 -9.46
C ASP A 290 -17.14 -11.15 -9.96
N GLY A 291 -15.95 -11.46 -9.46
CA GLY A 291 -15.26 -12.70 -9.78
C GLY A 291 -16.05 -13.95 -9.39
N GLN A 292 -16.74 -13.91 -8.25
CA GLN A 292 -17.56 -15.02 -7.73
C GLN A 292 -18.69 -15.42 -8.70
N LYS A 293 -19.21 -14.50 -9.52
CA LYS A 293 -20.23 -14.82 -10.54
C LYS A 293 -19.72 -15.85 -11.57
N SER A 294 -18.42 -15.83 -11.87
CA SER A 294 -17.76 -16.77 -12.78
C SER A 294 -17.24 -18.03 -12.09
N ARG A 295 -17.23 -18.05 -10.75
CA ARG A 295 -16.70 -19.13 -9.92
C ARG A 295 -17.69 -19.61 -8.85
N PRO A 296 -18.87 -20.11 -9.26
CA PRO A 296 -19.85 -20.67 -8.33
C PRO A 296 -19.35 -21.96 -7.64
N ASP A 297 -18.32 -22.59 -8.21
CA ASP A 297 -17.66 -23.81 -7.69
C ASP A 297 -16.80 -23.55 -6.44
N GLU A 298 -16.37 -22.32 -6.23
CA GLU A 298 -15.58 -21.91 -5.05
C GLU A 298 -16.22 -20.70 -4.36
N PRO A 299 -17.24 -20.88 -3.52
CA PRO A 299 -17.85 -19.80 -2.76
C PRO A 299 -16.86 -19.23 -1.74
N ILE A 300 -16.60 -17.94 -1.81
CA ILE A 300 -15.69 -17.23 -0.92
C ILE A 300 -16.45 -16.57 0.22
N ASN A 301 -16.07 -16.89 1.44
CA ASN A 301 -16.61 -16.22 2.63
C ASN A 301 -15.92 -14.87 2.85
N ILE A 302 -16.66 -13.79 2.57
CA ILE A 302 -16.19 -12.41 2.74
C ILE A 302 -16.74 -11.88 4.07
N ASP A 303 -15.86 -11.69 5.04
CA ASP A 303 -16.20 -11.15 6.37
C ASP A 303 -15.38 -9.88 6.63
N ILE A 304 -16.06 -8.74 6.59
CA ILE A 304 -15.42 -7.43 6.74
C ILE A 304 -14.90 -7.20 8.16
N ASN A 305 -15.55 -7.77 9.19
CA ASN A 305 -15.11 -7.63 10.56
C ASN A 305 -13.86 -8.47 10.83
N ARG A 306 -13.81 -9.67 10.25
CA ARG A 306 -12.61 -10.52 10.27
C ARG A 306 -11.45 -9.79 9.60
N ALA A 307 -11.68 -9.18 8.44
CA ALA A 307 -10.65 -8.43 7.71
C ALA A 307 -10.15 -7.22 8.51
N HIS A 308 -11.03 -6.45 9.18
CA HIS A 308 -10.62 -5.39 10.09
C HIS A 308 -9.72 -5.91 11.22
N ASN A 309 -10.14 -6.98 11.89
CA ASN A 309 -9.35 -7.57 12.98
C ASN A 309 -8.00 -8.10 12.51
N SER A 310 -7.95 -8.71 11.33
CA SER A 310 -6.70 -9.15 10.69
C SER A 310 -5.74 -7.97 10.47
N VAL A 311 -6.22 -6.90 9.84
CA VAL A 311 -5.43 -5.68 9.61
C VAL A 311 -5.01 -5.03 10.93
N GLY A 312 -5.91 -4.95 11.91
CA GLY A 312 -5.62 -4.40 13.23
C GLY A 312 -4.52 -5.15 13.96
N ILE A 313 -4.59 -6.49 14.01
CA ILE A 313 -3.55 -7.33 14.65
C ILE A 313 -2.20 -7.16 13.94
N ARG A 314 -2.16 -7.12 12.62
CA ARG A 314 -0.93 -6.91 11.85
C ARG A 314 -0.29 -5.54 12.12
N ASN A 315 -1.12 -4.48 12.20
CA ASN A 315 -0.65 -3.14 12.58
C ASN A 315 -0.14 -3.10 14.03
N LEU A 316 -0.78 -3.82 14.97
CA LEU A 316 -0.31 -3.92 16.35
C LEU A 316 1.07 -4.57 16.43
N LEU A 317 1.26 -5.69 15.73
CA LEU A 317 2.55 -6.36 15.68
C LEU A 317 3.62 -5.47 15.02
N GLY A 318 3.26 -4.76 13.96
CA GLY A 318 4.12 -3.75 13.34
C GLY A 318 4.49 -2.64 14.32
N ALA A 319 3.53 -2.09 15.05
CA ALA A 319 3.76 -1.04 16.05
C ALA A 319 4.76 -1.45 17.14
N ILE A 320 4.78 -2.74 17.49
CA ILE A 320 5.66 -3.29 18.52
C ILE A 320 7.07 -3.55 17.99
N VAL A 321 7.18 -4.12 16.78
CA VAL A 321 8.46 -4.64 16.26
C VAL A 321 9.19 -3.60 15.42
N ASN A 322 8.49 -2.97 14.50
CA ASN A 322 9.02 -1.98 13.55
C ASN A 322 7.86 -1.10 13.08
N PRO A 323 7.51 -0.05 13.83
CA PRO A 323 6.42 0.83 13.44
C PRO A 323 6.75 1.53 12.12
N PHE A 324 5.90 1.28 11.11
CA PHE A 324 5.94 1.97 9.84
C PHE A 324 4.51 2.07 9.27
N PHE A 325 3.86 3.17 9.57
CA PHE A 325 2.56 3.50 8.99
C PHE A 325 2.76 4.05 7.57
N PRO A 326 2.01 3.66 6.56
CA PRO A 326 0.80 2.82 6.54
C PRO A 326 1.02 1.45 5.85
N THR A 327 1.93 0.63 6.32
CA THR A 327 2.39 -0.58 5.61
C THR A 327 1.45 -1.79 5.74
N GLN A 328 0.54 -1.81 6.72
CA GLN A 328 -0.35 -2.94 6.95
C GLN A 328 -1.78 -2.60 6.54
N GLY A 329 -2.05 -2.65 5.23
CA GLY A 329 -3.39 -2.47 4.65
C GLY A 329 -4.07 -3.77 4.27
N ALA A 330 -5.27 -3.66 3.70
CA ALA A 330 -6.11 -4.77 3.34
C ALA A 330 -5.93 -5.23 1.90
N LEU A 331 -5.59 -4.31 1.00
CA LEU A 331 -5.68 -4.53 -0.44
C LEU A 331 -4.53 -3.86 -1.20
N TRP A 332 -3.96 -4.59 -2.12
CA TRP A 332 -3.25 -4.05 -3.28
C TRP A 332 -4.12 -4.25 -4.50
N THR A 333 -4.89 -3.24 -4.86
CA THR A 333 -5.94 -3.30 -5.88
C THR A 333 -5.43 -3.86 -7.20
N GLY A 334 -4.31 -3.38 -7.73
CA GLY A 334 -3.77 -3.83 -9.02
C GLY A 334 -3.46 -5.32 -9.05
N VAL A 335 -2.82 -5.83 -8.01
CA VAL A 335 -2.49 -7.26 -7.88
C VAL A 335 -3.75 -8.09 -7.66
N HIS A 336 -4.66 -7.60 -6.84
CA HIS A 336 -5.92 -8.30 -6.55
C HIS A 336 -6.75 -8.50 -7.81
N VAL A 337 -6.89 -7.46 -8.64
CA VAL A 337 -7.56 -7.55 -9.95
C VAL A 337 -6.92 -8.62 -10.83
N VAL A 338 -5.60 -8.63 -10.95
CA VAL A 338 -4.88 -9.62 -11.78
C VAL A 338 -5.14 -11.05 -11.30
N ILE A 339 -5.09 -11.28 -9.99
CA ILE A 339 -5.33 -12.61 -9.40
C ILE A 339 -6.79 -13.02 -9.62
N VAL A 340 -7.76 -12.13 -9.38
CA VAL A 340 -9.19 -12.42 -9.57
C VAL A 340 -9.52 -12.68 -11.05
N GLU A 341 -8.98 -11.92 -11.99
CA GLU A 341 -9.20 -12.14 -13.42
C GLU A 341 -8.64 -13.50 -13.89
N ARG A 342 -7.55 -13.97 -13.32
CA ARG A 342 -7.06 -15.32 -13.58
C ARG A 342 -7.92 -16.39 -12.92
N TRP A 343 -8.39 -16.15 -11.70
CA TRP A 343 -9.29 -17.04 -10.99
C TRP A 343 -10.64 -17.21 -11.73
N LYS A 344 -11.15 -16.17 -12.36
CA LYS A 344 -12.37 -16.19 -13.20
C LYS A 344 -12.26 -17.14 -14.40
N GLN A 345 -11.03 -17.46 -14.86
CA GLN A 345 -10.81 -18.34 -16.00
C GLN A 345 -11.13 -19.82 -15.72
N GLY A 346 -11.40 -20.17 -14.46
CA GLY A 346 -11.87 -21.50 -14.08
C GLY A 346 -10.86 -22.36 -13.33
N ASN A 347 -11.33 -23.50 -12.93
CA ASN A 347 -10.63 -24.43 -12.03
C ASN A 347 -9.31 -24.98 -12.62
N ASP A 348 -9.24 -25.10 -13.95
CA ASP A 348 -8.03 -25.60 -14.64
C ASP A 348 -6.87 -24.59 -14.60
N VAL A 349 -7.19 -23.29 -14.54
CA VAL A 349 -6.21 -22.20 -14.45
C VAL A 349 -5.82 -21.93 -13.01
N MET A 350 -6.79 -21.83 -12.12
CA MET A 350 -6.60 -21.53 -10.71
C MET A 350 -7.69 -22.21 -9.88
N LYS A 351 -7.34 -23.28 -9.16
CA LYS A 351 -8.31 -24.05 -8.41
C LYS A 351 -8.93 -23.25 -7.26
N SER A 352 -8.09 -22.52 -6.54
CA SER A 352 -8.51 -21.63 -5.46
C SER A 352 -7.89 -20.25 -5.62
N ILE A 353 -8.63 -19.19 -5.27
CA ILE A 353 -8.08 -17.83 -5.21
C ILE A 353 -6.88 -17.75 -4.26
N PHE A 354 -6.87 -18.59 -3.21
CA PHE A 354 -5.76 -18.67 -2.26
C PHE A 354 -4.49 -19.27 -2.87
N ASP A 355 -4.61 -20.10 -3.92
CA ASP A 355 -3.45 -20.58 -4.67
C ASP A 355 -2.75 -19.41 -5.39
N GLY A 356 -3.53 -18.50 -5.98
CA GLY A 356 -3.03 -17.29 -6.62
C GLY A 356 -2.39 -16.33 -5.63
N ILE A 357 -3.12 -15.97 -4.57
CA ILE A 357 -2.61 -15.07 -3.52
C ILE A 357 -1.37 -15.67 -2.84
N GLY A 358 -1.42 -16.96 -2.49
CA GLY A 358 -0.31 -17.66 -1.85
C GLY A 358 0.94 -17.70 -2.70
N SER A 359 0.81 -18.02 -3.99
CA SER A 359 1.93 -18.06 -4.92
C SER A 359 2.52 -16.67 -5.16
N TYR A 360 1.69 -15.64 -5.25
CA TYR A 360 2.14 -14.27 -5.50
C TYR A 360 2.89 -13.68 -4.30
N TYR A 361 2.38 -13.83 -3.07
CA TYR A 361 2.91 -13.12 -1.90
C TYR A 361 3.83 -13.95 -1.02
N VAL A 362 3.50 -15.24 -0.84
CA VAL A 362 4.01 -16.00 0.30
C VAL A 362 5.22 -16.84 -0.06
N MET A 363 5.19 -17.46 -1.25
CA MET A 363 6.13 -18.54 -1.56
C MET A 363 7.50 -18.06 -2.05
N GLY A 364 7.68 -16.76 -2.31
CA GLY A 364 8.93 -16.23 -2.85
C GLY A 364 9.42 -14.94 -2.22
N ILE A 365 8.53 -13.98 -1.96
CA ILE A 365 8.93 -12.61 -1.57
C ILE A 365 9.84 -12.57 -0.33
N PRO A 366 9.52 -13.22 0.80
CA PRO A 366 10.38 -13.16 1.99
C PRO A 366 11.80 -13.67 1.74
N LEU A 367 11.97 -14.66 0.86
CA LEU A 367 13.28 -15.23 0.55
C LEU A 367 14.20 -14.27 -0.22
N LEU A 368 13.62 -13.32 -0.98
CA LEU A 368 14.40 -12.34 -1.74
C LEU A 368 15.22 -11.41 -0.83
N PHE A 369 14.73 -11.12 0.37
CA PHE A 369 15.43 -10.26 1.32
C PHE A 369 16.72 -10.87 1.88
N PHE A 370 16.95 -12.18 1.67
CA PHE A 370 18.17 -12.85 2.00
C PHE A 370 19.15 -12.96 0.82
N ALA A 371 18.69 -12.64 -0.40
CA ALA A 371 19.49 -12.69 -1.62
C ALA A 371 20.22 -11.37 -1.84
N LEU A 372 21.50 -11.28 -1.42
CA LEU A 372 22.31 -10.07 -1.56
C LEU A 372 22.36 -9.54 -3.00
N PRO A 373 22.50 -10.38 -4.04
CA PRO A 373 22.45 -9.91 -5.42
C PRO A 373 21.13 -9.23 -5.79
N PHE A 374 20.00 -9.71 -5.25
CA PHE A 374 18.69 -9.13 -5.54
C PHE A 374 18.55 -7.75 -4.88
N ILE A 375 18.86 -7.63 -3.59
CA ILE A 375 18.67 -6.36 -2.88
C ILE A 375 19.66 -5.28 -3.35
N THR A 376 20.89 -5.67 -3.69
CA THR A 376 21.89 -4.73 -4.24
C THR A 376 21.56 -4.31 -5.67
N PHE A 377 20.98 -5.20 -6.49
CA PHE A 377 20.40 -4.84 -7.78
C PHE A 377 19.24 -3.85 -7.63
N MET A 378 18.37 -4.05 -6.63
CA MET A 378 17.22 -3.17 -6.41
C MET A 378 17.60 -1.81 -5.80
N LYS A 379 18.76 -1.70 -5.14
CA LYS A 379 19.17 -0.49 -4.42
C LYS A 379 19.08 0.80 -5.25
N PRO A 380 19.65 0.92 -6.46
CA PRO A 380 19.52 2.13 -7.27
C PRO A 380 18.11 2.36 -7.83
N LEU A 381 17.25 1.36 -7.81
CA LEU A 381 15.89 1.42 -8.35
C LEU A 381 14.82 1.79 -7.30
N MET A 382 15.18 1.84 -6.01
CA MET A 382 14.19 2.05 -4.94
C MET A 382 13.50 3.41 -5.01
N ILE A 383 14.24 4.48 -5.33
CA ILE A 383 13.67 5.83 -5.50
C ILE A 383 12.74 5.87 -6.70
N LEU A 384 13.11 5.26 -7.82
CA LEU A 384 12.24 5.14 -9.00
C LEU A 384 10.97 4.36 -8.65
N ALA A 385 11.10 3.27 -7.88
CA ALA A 385 9.97 2.47 -7.42
C ALA A 385 9.02 3.27 -6.52
N LEU A 386 9.55 4.02 -5.56
CA LEU A 386 8.77 4.88 -4.69
C LEU A 386 8.10 5.99 -5.49
N GLY A 387 8.83 6.71 -6.33
CA GLY A 387 8.32 7.82 -7.14
C GLY A 387 7.17 7.39 -8.07
N VAL A 388 7.37 6.32 -8.86
CA VAL A 388 6.31 5.81 -9.74
C VAL A 388 5.09 5.32 -8.96
N THR A 389 5.30 4.67 -7.82
CA THR A 389 4.20 4.20 -6.97
C THR A 389 3.37 5.36 -6.45
N LEU A 390 4.02 6.43 -5.97
CA LEU A 390 3.34 7.63 -5.48
C LEU A 390 2.55 8.33 -6.59
N VAL A 391 3.14 8.52 -7.78
CA VAL A 391 2.46 9.17 -8.91
C VAL A 391 1.26 8.36 -9.38
N LEU A 392 1.41 7.04 -9.60
CA LEU A 392 0.30 6.21 -10.05
C LEU A 392 -0.81 6.09 -9.01
N THR A 393 -0.45 6.05 -7.73
CA THR A 393 -1.42 6.12 -6.62
C THR A 393 -2.14 7.47 -6.63
N GLY A 394 -1.43 8.58 -6.82
CA GLY A 394 -2.02 9.91 -6.95
C GLY A 394 -3.01 9.99 -8.11
N LEU A 395 -2.67 9.44 -9.29
CA LEU A 395 -3.59 9.38 -10.43
C LEU A 395 -4.83 8.54 -10.13
N ALA A 396 -4.67 7.36 -9.53
CA ALA A 396 -5.79 6.50 -9.14
C ALA A 396 -6.69 7.18 -8.10
N CYS A 397 -6.11 7.81 -7.09
CA CYS A 397 -6.83 8.58 -6.07
C CYS A 397 -7.59 9.76 -6.68
N SER A 398 -6.98 10.49 -7.62
CA SER A 398 -7.66 11.59 -8.33
C SER A 398 -8.91 11.09 -9.08
N TYR A 399 -8.79 9.96 -9.77
CA TYR A 399 -9.90 9.32 -10.46
C TYR A 399 -11.02 8.89 -9.50
N VAL A 400 -10.66 8.20 -8.41
CA VAL A 400 -11.63 7.75 -7.40
C VAL A 400 -12.31 8.95 -6.73
N ALA A 401 -11.56 9.97 -6.34
CA ALA A 401 -12.07 11.19 -5.73
C ALA A 401 -13.14 11.85 -6.62
N MET A 402 -12.82 12.05 -7.89
CA MET A 402 -13.75 12.68 -8.84
C MET A 402 -14.98 11.82 -9.13
N SER A 403 -14.89 10.50 -8.99
CA SER A 403 -16.05 9.59 -9.16
C SER A 403 -17.07 9.68 -8.02
N LEU A 404 -16.67 10.17 -6.85
CA LEU A 404 -17.54 10.30 -5.67
C LEU A 404 -18.43 11.53 -5.69
N VAL A 405 -18.11 12.53 -6.51
CA VAL A 405 -18.79 13.84 -6.56
C VAL A 405 -19.42 14.09 -7.93
N LYS A 406 -20.58 14.72 -7.95
CA LYS A 406 -21.34 14.97 -9.18
C LYS A 406 -21.77 16.42 -9.32
N ARG A 407 -22.16 17.06 -8.21
CA ARG A 407 -22.65 18.45 -8.20
C ARG A 407 -21.47 19.42 -8.11
N ASN A 408 -21.63 20.60 -8.70
CA ASN A 408 -20.60 21.64 -8.67
C ASN A 408 -20.22 22.05 -7.23
N SER A 409 -21.18 22.10 -6.31
CA SER A 409 -20.91 22.35 -4.89
C SER A 409 -20.05 21.22 -4.27
N GLU A 410 -20.36 19.97 -4.54
CA GLU A 410 -19.57 18.83 -4.04
C GLU A 410 -18.14 18.85 -4.59
N ILE A 411 -17.98 19.19 -5.88
CA ILE A 411 -16.65 19.35 -6.51
C ILE A 411 -15.88 20.49 -5.86
N ALA A 412 -16.52 21.65 -5.63
CA ALA A 412 -15.89 22.77 -4.95
C ALA A 412 -15.43 22.42 -3.53
N ILE A 413 -16.29 21.77 -2.73
CA ILE A 413 -15.95 21.28 -1.40
C ILE A 413 -14.77 20.31 -1.47
N SER A 414 -14.80 19.36 -2.42
CA SER A 414 -13.72 18.38 -2.61
C SER A 414 -12.38 19.05 -2.90
N ILE A 415 -12.35 20.01 -3.85
CA ILE A 415 -11.11 20.71 -4.22
C ILE A 415 -10.59 21.54 -3.06
N VAL A 416 -11.44 22.32 -2.40
CA VAL A 416 -11.02 23.15 -1.25
C VAL A 416 -10.50 22.27 -0.11
N THR A 417 -11.24 21.21 0.25
CA THR A 417 -10.79 20.24 1.26
C THR A 417 -9.43 19.66 0.89
N ALA A 418 -9.25 19.25 -0.37
CA ALA A 418 -8.01 18.65 -0.86
C ALA A 418 -6.81 19.59 -0.73
N LEU A 419 -6.99 20.87 -1.08
CA LEU A 419 -5.95 21.89 -0.94
C LEU A 419 -5.52 22.06 0.52
N PHE A 420 -6.47 22.12 1.45
CA PHE A 420 -6.15 22.22 2.87
C PHE A 420 -5.55 20.93 3.43
N VAL A 421 -5.99 19.75 2.99
CA VAL A 421 -5.39 18.46 3.40
C VAL A 421 -3.95 18.35 2.93
N ALA A 422 -3.66 18.78 1.70
CA ALA A 422 -2.34 18.66 1.11
C ALA A 422 -1.35 19.75 1.56
N PHE A 423 -1.82 20.98 1.74
CA PHE A 423 -0.96 22.16 1.86
C PHE A 423 -1.32 23.10 3.02
N GLY A 424 -2.44 22.86 3.72
CA GLY A 424 -2.91 23.76 4.77
C GLY A 424 -2.04 23.65 6.03
N GLU A 425 -1.55 24.78 6.52
CA GLU A 425 -0.90 24.89 7.82
C GLU A 425 -1.31 26.21 8.46
N TYR A 426 -1.66 26.19 9.73
CA TYR A 426 -1.99 27.39 10.47
C TYR A 426 -1.61 27.26 11.93
N ASN A 427 -0.70 28.14 12.41
CA ASN A 427 -0.24 28.19 13.79
C ASN A 427 0.19 26.81 14.38
N GLY A 428 0.87 25.98 13.59
CA GLY A 428 1.32 24.65 14.01
C GLY A 428 0.24 23.57 14.02
N VAL A 429 -0.98 23.87 13.54
CA VAL A 429 -2.01 22.84 13.35
C VAL A 429 -1.77 22.14 12.02
N ALA A 430 -1.63 20.81 12.09
CA ALA A 430 -1.34 19.99 10.90
C ALA A 430 -2.41 20.14 9.82
N ALA A 431 -1.98 20.27 8.56
CA ALA A 431 -2.81 20.39 7.37
C ALA A 431 -4.03 19.45 7.33
N PRO A 432 -3.90 18.15 7.65
CA PRO A 432 -5.04 17.22 7.65
C PRO A 432 -6.18 17.63 8.57
N TRP A 433 -5.90 18.17 9.77
CA TRP A 433 -6.95 18.69 10.67
C TRP A 433 -7.72 19.83 10.05
N ILE A 434 -7.00 20.79 9.45
CA ILE A 434 -7.61 21.97 8.81
C ILE A 434 -8.49 21.49 7.64
N GLY A 435 -7.98 20.58 6.82
CA GLY A 435 -8.72 20.03 5.69
C GLY A 435 -10.01 19.32 6.08
N ILE A 436 -9.96 18.46 7.12
CA ILE A 436 -11.14 17.77 7.64
C ILE A 436 -12.18 18.77 8.16
N LEU A 437 -11.75 19.74 8.96
CA LEU A 437 -12.66 20.77 9.53
C LEU A 437 -13.29 21.64 8.45
N VAL A 438 -12.51 22.14 7.51
CA VAL A 438 -12.99 22.96 6.39
C VAL A 438 -13.99 22.17 5.54
N GLY A 439 -13.64 20.94 5.18
CA GLY A 439 -14.53 20.08 4.39
C GLY A 439 -15.83 19.75 5.10
N LEU A 440 -15.79 19.56 6.42
CA LEU A 440 -16.97 19.28 7.23
C LEU A 440 -17.88 20.51 7.30
N ILE A 441 -17.32 21.70 7.59
CA ILE A 441 -18.05 22.96 7.64
C ILE A 441 -18.71 23.27 6.30
N MET A 442 -17.95 23.17 5.21
CA MET A 442 -18.47 23.40 3.86
C MET A 442 -19.58 22.40 3.48
N SER A 443 -19.45 21.14 3.89
CA SER A 443 -20.48 20.11 3.64
C SER A 443 -21.78 20.35 4.42
N LEU A 444 -21.74 21.15 5.49
CA LEU A 444 -22.92 21.55 6.24
C LEU A 444 -23.57 22.83 5.70
N LEU A 445 -22.80 23.68 5.01
CA LEU A 445 -23.23 24.98 4.50
C LEU A 445 -23.72 24.98 3.04
N LEU A 446 -23.23 24.02 2.23
CA LEU A 446 -23.48 23.89 0.79
C LEU A 446 -24.16 22.56 0.41
#